data_14145d9d21e5d553b6fea182063ec6ff
#
_entry.id   14145d9d21e5d553b6fea182063ec6ff
#
_cell.length_a   1.000
_cell.length_b   1.000
_cell.length_c   1.000
_cell.angle_alpha   90.00
_cell.angle_beta   90.00
_cell.angle_gamma   90.00
#
_symmetry.space_group_name_H-M   'P 1'
#
loop_
_entity.id
_entity.type
_entity.pdbx_description
1 polymer ?
#
loop_
_entity_poly.entity_id
_entity_poly.type
_entity_poly.pdbx_seq_one_letter_code
_entity_poly.pdbx_strand_id
1 'polypeptide(L)'
;MMKKFLVIAACGALAACGSNDADENVDTVDTTVDTQAGTTDTASAGQMAGAYEMTMEDGTVVRQQINADGTYVDTDLEGNEVARGTWRQEGSQLCYDVEGATPEECWTGGTPGADGSFEATANDGRTVTIRRTGNTI
;
A
#
# COMPACT_ATOMS: atom_id res chain seq x y z
N MET A 1 11.41 15.19 -41.87
CA MET A 1 12.77 15.77 -41.85
C MET A 1 13.60 14.98 -40.84
N MET A 2 14.56 14.27 -41.39
CA MET A 2 15.58 13.53 -40.64
C MET A 2 16.51 14.49 -39.92
N LYS A 3 16.91 14.14 -38.66
CA LYS A 3 18.25 14.45 -38.20
C LYS A 3 18.75 13.29 -37.34
N LYS A 4 19.57 12.53 -37.99
CA LYS A 4 20.56 11.61 -37.41
C LYS A 4 21.58 12.43 -36.65
N PHE A 5 21.96 12.04 -35.47
CA PHE A 5 23.28 12.28 -34.96
C PHE A 5 23.86 11.00 -34.37
N LEU A 6 24.97 10.72 -34.89
CA LEU A 6 25.85 9.58 -34.77
C LEU A 6 26.92 9.88 -33.69
N VAL A 7 27.32 8.83 -32.97
CA VAL A 7 28.68 8.51 -32.53
C VAL A 7 29.23 9.30 -31.34
N ILE A 8 29.82 8.64 -30.35
CA ILE A 8 31.17 8.03 -30.39
C ILE A 8 31.36 7.10 -29.18
N ALA A 9 31.95 5.96 -29.46
CA ALA A 9 32.52 5.03 -28.50
C ALA A 9 33.80 5.59 -27.86
N ALA A 10 34.01 5.30 -26.59
CA ALA A 10 35.33 5.31 -26.00
C ALA A 10 35.46 4.15 -25.01
N CYS A 11 36.28 3.21 -25.42
CA CYS A 11 36.84 2.15 -24.61
C CYS A 11 37.73 2.74 -23.51
N GLY A 12 37.59 2.20 -22.31
CA GLY A 12 38.52 2.40 -21.22
C GLY A 12 38.58 1.16 -20.38
N ALA A 13 39.38 0.18 -20.78
CA ALA A 13 39.73 -0.94 -19.94
C ALA A 13 40.79 -0.50 -18.94
N LEU A 14 40.55 -0.67 -17.70
CA LEU A 14 41.59 -0.75 -16.68
C LEU A 14 41.26 -1.91 -15.75
N ALA A 15 41.95 -2.99 -16.02
CA ALA A 15 42.12 -4.07 -15.09
C ALA A 15 43.00 -3.60 -13.93
N ALA A 16 42.51 -3.76 -12.73
CA ALA A 16 43.36 -3.81 -11.56
C ALA A 16 42.91 -5.00 -10.74
N CYS A 17 43.68 -6.05 -10.84
CA CYS A 17 43.73 -7.11 -9.86
C CYS A 17 44.14 -6.51 -8.53
N GLY A 18 43.39 -6.80 -7.51
CA GLY A 18 43.72 -6.65 -6.12
C GLY A 18 43.12 -7.82 -5.40
N SER A 19 43.91 -8.84 -5.26
CA SER A 19 43.59 -10.02 -4.47
C SER A 19 43.62 -9.70 -2.99
N ASN A 20 42.68 -10.39 -2.28
CA ASN A 20 42.83 -10.94 -0.93
C ASN A 20 42.68 -9.99 0.20
N ASP A 21 41.91 -10.34 1.11
CA ASP A 21 42.04 -11.43 2.06
C ASP A 21 40.69 -11.65 2.73
N ALA A 22 40.39 -12.89 2.88
CA ALA A 22 39.42 -13.33 3.83
C ALA A 22 39.89 -12.91 5.22
N ASP A 23 39.12 -12.07 5.86
CA ASP A 23 39.00 -12.06 7.29
C ASP A 23 37.55 -11.78 7.64
N GLU A 24 37.01 -12.80 8.10
CA GLU A 24 36.02 -12.98 9.09
C GLU A 24 35.66 -11.74 9.86
N ASN A 25 34.37 -11.71 10.02
CA ASN A 25 33.74 -11.09 11.16
C ASN A 25 33.53 -9.62 10.97
N VAL A 26 32.33 -9.32 10.72
CA VAL A 26 31.55 -8.44 11.59
C VAL A 26 30.15 -8.37 11.00
N ASP A 27 29.25 -8.97 11.69
CA ASP A 27 27.96 -8.39 11.96
C ASP A 27 28.04 -6.86 11.98
N THR A 28 27.98 -6.28 10.83
CA THR A 28 27.45 -4.95 10.69
C THR A 28 26.13 -5.13 9.98
N VAL A 29 25.10 -5.19 10.77
CA VAL A 29 23.77 -4.82 10.32
C VAL A 29 23.94 -3.41 9.76
N ASP A 30 24.27 -3.35 8.48
CA ASP A 30 24.17 -2.12 7.74
C ASP A 30 22.66 -1.87 7.54
N THR A 31 22.15 -1.13 8.49
CA THR A 31 20.84 -0.52 8.35
C THR A 31 20.99 0.63 7.36
N THR A 32 21.26 0.30 6.13
CA THR A 32 20.97 1.22 5.05
C THR A 32 19.46 1.33 5.00
N VAL A 33 18.98 2.33 5.67
CA VAL A 33 17.65 2.86 5.43
C VAL A 33 17.69 3.38 4.00
N ASP A 34 17.40 2.47 3.08
CA ASP A 34 17.13 2.85 1.71
C ASP A 34 15.82 3.63 1.74
N THR A 35 15.94 4.93 1.71
CA THR A 35 14.82 5.85 1.57
C THR A 35 14.33 5.72 0.13
N GLN A 36 13.76 4.59 -0.20
CA GLN A 36 13.09 4.39 -1.46
C GLN A 36 11.69 4.97 -1.34
N ALA A 37 11.58 6.23 -1.70
CA ALA A 37 10.29 6.84 -1.92
C ALA A 37 9.55 6.06 -3.00
N GLY A 38 8.46 5.38 -2.65
CA GLY A 38 7.52 4.80 -3.58
C GLY A 38 7.36 3.29 -3.59
N THR A 39 7.96 2.54 -2.68
CA THR A 39 7.52 1.18 -2.42
C THR A 39 6.45 1.20 -1.35
N THR A 40 5.25 0.83 -1.72
CA THR A 40 4.25 0.36 -0.77
C THR A 40 4.94 -0.70 0.05
N ASP A 41 5.18 -0.39 1.30
CA ASP A 41 5.88 -1.29 2.20
C ASP A 41 5.08 -2.59 2.26
N THR A 42 5.59 -3.63 1.62
CA THR A 42 4.89 -4.92 1.50
C THR A 42 4.54 -5.49 2.87
N ALA A 43 5.33 -5.15 3.89
CA ALA A 43 5.05 -5.50 5.27
C ALA A 43 3.81 -4.79 5.81
N SER A 44 3.65 -3.51 5.53
CA SER A 44 2.45 -2.73 5.90
C SER A 44 1.23 -3.18 5.13
N ALA A 45 1.38 -3.49 3.84
CA ALA A 45 0.29 -4.02 3.01
C ALA A 45 -0.23 -5.35 3.54
N GLY A 46 0.65 -6.25 3.97
CA GLY A 46 0.26 -7.52 4.58
C GLY A 46 -0.49 -7.35 5.90
N GLN A 47 -0.17 -6.33 6.68
CA GLN A 47 -0.87 -6.03 7.94
C GLN A 47 -2.27 -5.46 7.73
N MET A 48 -2.46 -4.71 6.67
CA MET A 48 -3.75 -4.11 6.31
C MET A 48 -4.68 -5.08 5.59
N ALA A 49 -4.12 -6.12 4.94
CA ALA A 49 -4.92 -7.13 4.27
C ALA A 49 -5.84 -7.87 5.25
N GLY A 50 -7.08 -8.08 4.83
CA GLY A 50 -8.07 -8.74 5.67
C GLY A 50 -9.50 -8.38 5.27
N ALA A 51 -10.43 -8.95 6.02
CA ALA A 51 -11.85 -8.66 5.88
C ALA A 51 -12.31 -7.66 6.94
N TYR A 52 -13.07 -6.68 6.49
CA TYR A 52 -13.57 -5.60 7.31
C TYR A 52 -15.09 -5.43 7.10
N GLU A 53 -15.76 -4.93 8.08
CA GLU A 53 -17.13 -4.48 8.00
C GLU A 53 -17.16 -2.99 8.27
N MET A 54 -17.74 -2.25 7.34
CA MET A 54 -17.86 -0.79 7.43
C MET A 54 -19.33 -0.45 7.61
N THR A 55 -19.63 0.36 8.63
CA THR A 55 -20.96 0.91 8.85
C THR A 55 -20.92 2.39 8.53
N MET A 56 -21.71 2.78 7.54
CA MET A 56 -21.85 4.18 7.13
C MET A 56 -22.71 4.97 8.10
N GLU A 57 -22.68 6.30 8.01
CA GLU A 57 -23.47 7.20 8.87
C GLU A 57 -24.98 6.97 8.75
N ASP A 58 -25.46 6.52 7.59
CA ASP A 58 -26.86 6.20 7.33
C ASP A 58 -27.29 4.79 7.83
N GLY A 59 -26.35 4.04 8.44
CA GLY A 59 -26.56 2.68 8.89
C GLY A 59 -26.34 1.61 7.83
N THR A 60 -25.98 1.97 6.62
CA THR A 60 -25.61 1.01 5.56
C THR A 60 -24.35 0.26 5.95
N VAL A 61 -24.38 -1.06 5.80
CA VAL A 61 -23.23 -1.93 6.09
C VAL A 61 -22.65 -2.46 4.79
N VAL A 62 -21.34 -2.32 4.64
CA VAL A 62 -20.56 -2.83 3.52
C VAL A 62 -19.44 -3.70 4.07
N ARG A 63 -19.20 -4.82 3.43
CA ARG A 63 -18.04 -5.69 3.71
C ARG A 63 -16.95 -5.40 2.72
N GLN A 64 -15.77 -5.12 3.24
CA GLN A 64 -14.57 -4.82 2.44
C GLN A 64 -13.55 -5.92 2.60
N GLN A 65 -13.07 -6.43 1.47
CA GLN A 65 -11.92 -7.32 1.42
C GLN A 65 -10.72 -6.52 0.90
N ILE A 66 -9.72 -6.33 1.74
CA ILE A 66 -8.44 -5.69 1.38
C ILE A 66 -7.42 -6.78 1.11
N ASN A 67 -6.81 -6.77 -0.06
CA ASN A 67 -5.81 -7.72 -0.49
C ASN A 67 -4.40 -7.12 -0.38
N ALA A 68 -3.42 -7.96 -0.05
CA ALA A 68 -2.03 -7.54 0.07
C ALA A 68 -1.38 -7.12 -1.26
N ASP A 69 -2.01 -7.45 -2.39
CA ASP A 69 -1.58 -7.06 -3.73
C ASP A 69 -1.96 -5.62 -4.12
N GLY A 70 -2.62 -4.90 -3.22
CA GLY A 70 -3.05 -3.52 -3.46
C GLY A 70 -4.44 -3.40 -4.07
N THR A 71 -5.21 -4.49 -4.15
CA THR A 71 -6.60 -4.47 -4.60
C THR A 71 -7.58 -4.55 -3.44
N TYR A 72 -8.81 -4.11 -3.66
CA TYR A 72 -9.91 -4.32 -2.72
C TYR A 72 -11.21 -4.58 -3.45
N VAL A 73 -12.15 -5.17 -2.74
CA VAL A 73 -13.52 -5.41 -3.19
C VAL A 73 -14.46 -5.12 -2.04
N ASP A 74 -15.51 -4.37 -2.33
CA ASP A 74 -16.62 -4.09 -1.41
C ASP A 74 -17.85 -4.86 -1.85
N THR A 75 -18.53 -5.47 -0.90
CA THR A 75 -19.77 -6.21 -1.12
C THR A 75 -20.85 -5.75 -0.14
N ASP A 76 -22.10 -5.87 -0.57
CA ASP A 76 -23.24 -5.72 0.33
C ASP A 76 -23.39 -6.94 1.28
N LEU A 77 -24.40 -6.92 2.14
CA LEU A 77 -24.67 -8.03 3.06
C LEU A 77 -25.13 -9.30 2.34
N GLU A 78 -25.67 -9.18 1.14
CA GLU A 78 -26.10 -10.28 0.28
C GLU A 78 -24.94 -10.92 -0.48
N GLY A 79 -23.75 -10.24 -0.49
CA GLY A 79 -22.56 -10.70 -1.18
C GLY A 79 -22.41 -10.18 -2.60
N ASN A 80 -23.23 -9.22 -3.02
CA ASN A 80 -23.07 -8.57 -4.32
C ASN A 80 -21.96 -7.53 -4.25
N GLU A 81 -21.11 -7.48 -5.27
CA GLU A 81 -20.07 -6.47 -5.38
C GLU A 81 -20.70 -5.10 -5.61
N VAL A 82 -20.34 -4.13 -4.79
CA VAL A 82 -20.81 -2.74 -4.87
C VAL A 82 -19.71 -1.78 -5.30
N ALA A 83 -18.44 -2.12 -5.03
CA ALA A 83 -17.28 -1.39 -5.49
C ALA A 83 -16.04 -2.28 -5.52
N ARG A 84 -15.05 -1.89 -6.31
CA ARG A 84 -13.70 -2.45 -6.30
C ARG A 84 -12.70 -1.45 -6.82
N GLY A 85 -11.45 -1.72 -6.61
CA GLY A 85 -10.37 -0.88 -7.10
C GLY A 85 -9.03 -1.23 -6.49
N THR A 86 -8.20 -0.22 -6.33
CA THR A 86 -6.89 -0.34 -5.71
C THR A 86 -6.82 0.51 -4.46
N TRP A 87 -5.94 0.15 -3.56
CA TRP A 87 -5.67 0.91 -2.35
C TRP A 87 -4.18 1.09 -2.15
N ARG A 88 -3.82 2.13 -1.45
CA ARG A 88 -2.44 2.40 -1.03
C ARG A 88 -2.43 3.09 0.33
N GLN A 89 -1.34 2.94 1.04
CA GLN A 89 -1.10 3.69 2.26
C GLN A 89 -0.28 4.94 1.94
N GLU A 90 -0.74 6.07 2.43
CA GLU A 90 -0.04 7.34 2.33
C GLU A 90 0.06 7.97 3.73
N GLY A 91 1.22 7.83 4.35
CA GLY A 91 1.40 8.23 5.74
C GLY A 91 0.45 7.48 6.67
N SER A 92 -0.42 8.20 7.36
CA SER A 92 -1.47 7.65 8.23
C SER A 92 -2.81 7.43 7.54
N GLN A 93 -2.90 7.67 6.25
CA GLN A 93 -4.13 7.54 5.46
C GLN A 93 -4.11 6.29 4.61
N LEU A 94 -5.29 5.73 4.39
CA LEU A 94 -5.56 4.75 3.34
C LEU A 94 -6.31 5.44 2.22
N CYS A 95 -5.76 5.38 1.02
CA CYS A 95 -6.34 5.96 -0.16
C CYS A 95 -6.87 4.86 -1.08
N TYR A 96 -8.07 5.04 -1.57
CA TYR A 96 -8.79 4.09 -2.42
C TYR A 96 -9.08 4.73 -3.77
N ASP A 97 -8.63 4.10 -4.83
CA ASP A 97 -8.98 4.43 -6.20
C ASP A 97 -10.07 3.48 -6.66
N VAL A 98 -11.29 3.96 -6.66
CA VAL A 98 -12.47 3.17 -7.02
C VAL A 98 -12.55 3.03 -8.53
N GLU A 99 -12.63 1.81 -9.04
CA GLU A 99 -12.76 1.56 -10.47
C GLU A 99 -14.01 2.27 -11.04
N GLY A 100 -13.79 3.10 -12.05
CA GLY A 100 -14.84 3.87 -12.70
C GLY A 100 -15.29 5.13 -11.98
N ALA A 101 -14.68 5.46 -10.85
CA ALA A 101 -14.99 6.69 -10.10
C ALA A 101 -13.72 7.54 -9.91
N THR A 102 -13.90 8.86 -9.90
CA THR A 102 -12.85 9.83 -9.60
C THR A 102 -13.43 10.94 -8.75
N PRO A 103 -12.66 11.54 -7.83
CA PRO A 103 -11.26 11.32 -7.50
C PRO A 103 -11.03 10.16 -6.53
N GLU A 104 -9.75 9.84 -6.30
CA GLU A 104 -9.31 8.94 -5.22
C GLU A 104 -9.80 9.44 -3.86
N GLU A 105 -10.23 8.53 -3.00
CA GLU A 105 -10.70 8.84 -1.65
C GLU A 105 -9.67 8.41 -0.61
N CYS A 106 -9.27 9.33 0.26
CA CYS A 106 -8.34 9.04 1.35
C CYS A 106 -9.05 9.14 2.71
N TRP A 107 -8.77 8.18 3.56
CA TRP A 107 -9.38 8.02 4.87
C TRP A 107 -8.33 7.97 5.97
N THR A 108 -8.59 8.68 7.05
CA THR A 108 -7.75 8.63 8.25
C THR A 108 -8.47 7.80 9.31
N GLY A 109 -7.83 6.70 9.74
CA GLY A 109 -8.37 5.86 10.80
C GLY A 109 -8.12 6.42 12.18
N GLY A 110 -9.09 6.25 13.05
CA GLY A 110 -8.99 6.58 14.46
C GLY A 110 -8.37 5.45 15.30
N THR A 111 -8.34 5.64 16.61
CA THR A 111 -7.87 4.63 17.56
C THR A 111 -8.93 3.54 17.74
N PRO A 112 -8.56 2.26 17.64
CA PRO A 112 -9.49 1.16 17.91
C PRO A 112 -10.04 1.20 19.34
N GLY A 113 -11.34 0.99 19.47
CA GLY A 113 -12.02 0.81 20.74
C GLY A 113 -11.78 -0.57 21.36
N ALA A 114 -12.40 -0.83 22.51
CA ALA A 114 -12.26 -2.10 23.22
C ALA A 114 -12.77 -3.32 22.44
N ASP A 115 -13.73 -3.11 21.54
CA ASP A 115 -14.29 -4.12 20.63
C ASP A 115 -13.51 -4.28 19.32
N GLY A 116 -12.43 -3.50 19.15
CA GLY A 116 -11.60 -3.48 17.94
C GLY A 116 -12.18 -2.65 16.80
N SER A 117 -13.33 -2.02 16.97
CA SER A 117 -13.88 -1.07 16.00
C SER A 117 -13.21 0.30 16.13
N PHE A 118 -13.13 1.02 15.02
CA PHE A 118 -12.62 2.39 14.99
C PHE A 118 -13.40 3.22 13.98
N GLU A 119 -13.39 4.51 14.16
CA GLU A 119 -13.94 5.45 13.20
C GLU A 119 -12.86 5.90 12.21
N ALA A 120 -13.18 5.92 10.94
CA ALA A 120 -12.35 6.52 9.91
C ALA A 120 -13.07 7.72 9.30
N THR A 121 -12.29 8.76 9.00
CA THR A 121 -12.79 10.02 8.45
C THR A 121 -12.18 10.26 7.08
N ALA A 122 -13.02 10.49 6.10
CA ALA A 122 -12.62 10.87 4.75
C ALA A 122 -12.17 12.35 4.69
N ASN A 123 -11.41 12.69 3.67
CA ASN A 123 -10.97 14.07 3.46
C ASN A 123 -12.11 15.07 3.26
N ASP A 124 -13.28 14.60 2.86
CA ASP A 124 -14.50 15.42 2.71
C ASP A 124 -15.33 15.50 4.01
N GLY A 125 -14.88 14.86 5.10
CA GLY A 125 -15.51 14.89 6.41
C GLY A 125 -16.53 13.79 6.67
N ARG A 126 -16.80 12.89 5.74
CA ARG A 126 -17.64 11.70 5.98
C ARG A 126 -16.94 10.77 6.97
N THR A 127 -17.72 10.09 7.78
CA THR A 127 -17.21 9.10 8.73
C THR A 127 -17.82 7.72 8.50
N VAL A 128 -17.03 6.70 8.80
CA VAL A 128 -17.48 5.31 8.81
C VAL A 128 -16.95 4.62 10.06
N THR A 129 -17.70 3.69 10.61
CA THR A 129 -17.23 2.80 11.66
C THR A 129 -16.72 1.52 11.01
N ILE A 130 -15.47 1.16 11.30
CA ILE A 130 -14.79 0.00 10.71
C ILE A 130 -14.50 -1.02 11.79
N ARG A 131 -14.78 -2.29 11.48
CA ARG A 131 -14.44 -3.42 12.32
C ARG A 131 -13.79 -4.51 11.48
N ARG A 132 -12.65 -5.01 11.94
CA ARG A 132 -12.01 -6.15 11.30
C ARG A 132 -12.77 -7.42 11.64
N THR A 133 -13.18 -8.19 10.64
CA THR A 133 -13.97 -9.42 10.80
C THR A 133 -13.17 -10.69 10.55
N GLY A 134 -12.02 -10.60 9.88
CA GLY A 134 -11.17 -11.74 9.63
C GLY A 134 -9.83 -11.37 8.99
N ASN A 135 -8.96 -12.36 8.91
CA ASN A 135 -7.76 -12.26 8.10
C ASN A 135 -8.07 -12.82 6.70
N THR A 136 -7.33 -12.35 5.72
CA THR A 136 -7.34 -12.98 4.38
C THR A 136 -6.96 -14.45 4.54
N ILE A 137 -7.75 -15.31 4.00
CA ILE A 137 -7.44 -16.75 3.94
C ILE A 137 -6.46 -16.98 2.79
#